data_bebb6d0375e5d52242baff2e38330e29
#
_entry.id   bebb6d0375e5d52242baff2e38330e29
#
_cell.length_a   1.000
_cell.length_b   1.000
_cell.length_c   1.000
_cell.angle_alpha   90.00
_cell.angle_beta   90.00
_cell.angle_gamma   90.00
#
_symmetry.space_group_name_H-M   'P 1'
#
loop_
_entity.id
_entity.type
_entity.pdbx_description
1 polymer ?
#
loop_
_entity_poly.entity_id
_entity_poly.type
_entity_poly.pdbx_seq_one_letter_code
_entity_poly.pdbx_strand_id
1 'polypeptide(L)'
;MPPAFVHRITKYDPADRDEHGHYTGAEDAVSDHGPVEAAYLAAIAAFAEASDIDRLEIREPAVTGFVHFGVEPPVEGHGLGGLFPPDLTGYHDGAEVPLPVALELVRVMLRDQGAWCRLEVGDFFTVHVGWDQYVYVGSDRPCAEAVARTRALGLFPEPLTASPYAAEVDEAEVTEPADEHFWIRVHTALASRHALLLEESYVRNAARWHRITPENLDTVRAGLGPRALLTVWPDLTPDVGAVLAALPQDESIDFVWEAQDGTISHAIVDDTDYQELSAHVADARAACALPLSLAGQHPLLCAALPDSDGVLRARW
;
A
#
# COMPACT_ATOMS: atom_id res chain seq x y z
N MET A 1 19.54 4.78 10.46
CA MET A 1 20.57 4.11 9.58
C MET A 1 20.02 2.72 9.26
N PRO A 2 20.20 2.19 8.08
CA PRO A 2 19.72 0.83 7.76
C PRO A 2 20.40 -0.20 8.70
N PRO A 3 19.79 -1.38 8.89
CA PRO A 3 20.35 -2.46 9.69
C PRO A 3 21.76 -2.83 9.26
N ALA A 4 22.64 -3.14 10.24
CA ALA A 4 24.06 -3.41 9.98
C ALA A 4 24.32 -4.73 9.27
N PHE A 5 23.41 -5.71 9.42
CA PHE A 5 23.51 -7.02 8.83
C PHE A 5 22.26 -7.30 8.00
N VAL A 6 22.43 -7.54 6.71
CA VAL A 6 21.35 -7.85 5.79
C VAL A 6 21.60 -9.21 5.18
N HIS A 7 20.56 -10.03 5.12
CA HIS A 7 20.60 -11.33 4.47
C HIS A 7 19.50 -11.44 3.44
N ARG A 8 19.86 -11.83 2.21
CA ARG A 8 18.93 -12.33 1.22
C ARG A 8 18.71 -13.81 1.48
N ILE A 9 17.49 -14.21 1.70
CA ILE A 9 17.09 -15.60 1.94
C ILE A 9 16.35 -16.08 0.70
N THR A 10 16.81 -17.17 0.08
CA THR A 10 16.24 -17.72 -1.13
C THR A 10 16.19 -19.26 -1.07
N LYS A 11 15.27 -19.86 -1.81
CA LYS A 11 15.22 -21.32 -2.03
C LYS A 11 16.21 -21.79 -3.09
N TYR A 12 16.82 -20.87 -3.84
CA TYR A 12 17.74 -21.17 -4.93
C TYR A 12 19.18 -21.20 -4.44
N ASP A 13 19.92 -22.26 -4.81
CA ASP A 13 21.32 -22.39 -4.44
C ASP A 13 22.17 -21.33 -5.17
N PRO A 14 22.94 -20.49 -4.46
CA PRO A 14 23.87 -19.57 -5.08
C PRO A 14 24.89 -20.23 -6.01
N ALA A 15 25.18 -21.52 -5.82
CA ALA A 15 26.07 -22.29 -6.70
C ALA A 15 25.50 -22.47 -8.12
N ASP A 16 24.19 -22.33 -8.29
CA ASP A 16 23.50 -22.40 -9.58
C ASP A 16 23.44 -21.05 -10.30
N ARG A 17 24.28 -20.09 -9.92
CA ARG A 17 24.42 -18.80 -10.61
C ARG A 17 25.61 -18.76 -11.53
N ASP A 18 25.43 -18.03 -12.66
CA ASP A 18 26.51 -17.75 -13.60
C ASP A 18 27.49 -16.69 -13.02
N GLU A 19 28.54 -16.40 -13.80
CA GLU A 19 29.57 -15.41 -13.47
C GLU A 19 29.03 -13.97 -13.33
N HIS A 20 27.81 -13.70 -13.84
CA HIS A 20 27.11 -12.42 -13.73
C HIS A 20 26.08 -12.41 -12.57
N GLY A 21 25.95 -13.53 -11.85
CA GLY A 21 25.02 -13.69 -10.74
C GLY A 21 23.58 -14.04 -11.13
N HIS A 22 23.32 -14.32 -12.41
CA HIS A 22 22.01 -14.78 -12.87
C HIS A 22 21.82 -16.23 -12.50
N TYR A 23 20.64 -16.57 -12.00
CA TYR A 23 20.27 -17.94 -11.70
C TYR A 23 20.04 -18.73 -13.01
N THR A 24 20.67 -19.91 -13.10
CA THR A 24 20.63 -20.77 -14.30
C THR A 24 19.89 -22.08 -14.06
N GLY A 25 19.38 -22.32 -12.86
CA GLY A 25 18.59 -23.48 -12.49
C GLY A 25 17.14 -23.39 -12.95
N ALA A 26 16.33 -24.36 -12.54
CA ALA A 26 14.90 -24.34 -12.79
C ALA A 26 14.21 -23.27 -11.89
N GLU A 27 13.38 -22.44 -12.49
CA GLU A 27 12.57 -21.44 -11.79
C GLU A 27 11.12 -21.92 -11.72
N ASP A 28 10.52 -21.76 -10.53
CA ASP A 28 9.07 -21.91 -10.37
C ASP A 28 8.40 -20.59 -10.73
N ALA A 29 7.50 -20.62 -11.69
CA ALA A 29 6.68 -19.48 -12.09
C ALA A 29 5.46 -19.26 -11.18
N VAL A 30 5.35 -20.02 -10.08
CA VAL A 30 4.19 -20.01 -9.19
C VAL A 30 4.63 -19.52 -7.81
N SER A 31 3.75 -18.78 -7.13
CA SER A 31 3.94 -18.35 -5.75
C SER A 31 4.29 -19.50 -4.82
N ASP A 32 5.13 -19.25 -3.83
CA ASP A 32 5.55 -20.26 -2.87
C ASP A 32 4.39 -20.73 -1.98
N HIS A 33 4.28 -22.05 -1.82
CA HIS A 33 3.30 -22.71 -0.96
C HIS A 33 3.95 -23.89 -0.22
N GLY A 34 3.32 -24.33 0.86
CA GLY A 34 3.67 -25.56 1.55
C GLY A 34 5.03 -25.54 2.28
N PRO A 35 5.93 -26.54 2.06
CA PRO A 35 7.15 -26.68 2.85
C PRO A 35 8.14 -25.53 2.69
N VAL A 36 8.28 -24.98 1.49
CA VAL A 36 9.19 -23.85 1.21
C VAL A 36 8.69 -22.59 1.89
N GLU A 37 7.41 -22.27 1.78
CA GLU A 37 6.76 -21.18 2.50
C GLU A 37 6.99 -21.33 4.01
N ALA A 38 6.73 -22.53 4.56
CA ALA A 38 6.94 -22.80 5.99
C ALA A 38 8.41 -22.57 6.39
N ALA A 39 9.36 -22.93 5.53
CA ALA A 39 10.78 -22.68 5.76
C ALA A 39 11.12 -21.18 5.80
N TYR A 40 10.58 -20.37 4.88
CA TYR A 40 10.75 -18.91 4.90
C TYR A 40 10.20 -18.29 6.20
N LEU A 41 8.98 -18.67 6.59
CA LEU A 41 8.37 -18.14 7.82
C LEU A 41 9.16 -18.54 9.07
N ALA A 42 9.65 -19.79 9.13
CA ALA A 42 10.49 -20.27 10.22
C ALA A 42 11.86 -19.57 10.25
N ALA A 43 12.44 -19.25 9.09
CA ALA A 43 13.67 -18.46 9.00
C ALA A 43 13.48 -17.06 9.57
N ILE A 44 12.43 -16.34 9.12
CA ILE A 44 12.10 -14.99 9.64
C ILE A 44 11.88 -15.02 11.15
N ALA A 45 11.11 -16.00 11.65
CA ALA A 45 10.90 -16.17 13.08
C ALA A 45 12.21 -16.38 13.86
N ALA A 46 13.19 -17.14 13.29
CA ALA A 46 14.49 -17.33 13.90
C ALA A 46 15.32 -16.03 13.97
N PHE A 47 15.27 -15.18 12.93
CA PHE A 47 15.92 -13.87 12.96
C PHE A 47 15.25 -12.93 13.96
N ALA A 48 13.91 -12.92 14.02
CA ALA A 48 13.16 -12.12 14.99
C ALA A 48 13.50 -12.54 16.43
N GLU A 49 13.51 -13.85 16.71
CA GLU A 49 13.92 -14.40 18.01
C GLU A 49 15.35 -13.99 18.39
N ALA A 50 16.31 -14.12 17.46
CA ALA A 50 17.70 -13.72 17.68
C ALA A 50 17.88 -12.20 17.91
N SER A 51 16.92 -11.41 17.51
CA SER A 51 16.89 -9.94 17.64
C SER A 51 15.99 -9.45 18.78
N ASP A 52 15.34 -10.36 19.54
CA ASP A 52 14.35 -10.06 20.59
C ASP A 52 13.14 -9.26 20.06
N ILE A 53 12.68 -9.56 18.85
CA ILE A 53 11.55 -8.89 18.19
C ILE A 53 10.28 -9.76 18.31
N ASP A 54 9.24 -9.19 18.89
CA ASP A 54 7.92 -9.81 19.05
C ASP A 54 6.80 -9.04 18.35
N ARG A 55 7.08 -7.80 17.89
CA ARG A 55 6.16 -6.93 17.14
C ARG A 55 6.91 -6.23 16.02
N LEU A 56 6.21 -5.92 14.94
CA LEU A 56 6.75 -5.14 13.82
C LEU A 56 5.74 -4.07 13.39
N GLU A 57 6.24 -2.99 12.86
CA GLU A 57 5.44 -1.97 12.19
C GLU A 57 5.23 -2.35 10.72
N ILE A 58 4.01 -2.20 10.24
CA ILE A 58 3.68 -2.23 8.82
C ILE A 58 4.15 -0.90 8.21
N ARG A 59 4.90 -0.98 7.11
CA ARG A 59 5.38 0.21 6.39
C ARG A 59 5.02 0.10 4.91
N GLU A 60 4.64 1.24 4.33
CA GLU A 60 4.31 1.34 2.89
C GLU A 60 3.29 0.28 2.45
N PRO A 61 2.16 0.08 3.16
CA PRO A 61 1.19 -0.96 2.83
C PRO A 61 0.55 -0.69 1.47
N ALA A 62 0.39 -1.75 0.69
CA ALA A 62 -0.26 -1.71 -0.61
C ALA A 62 -1.20 -2.90 -0.78
N VAL A 63 -2.23 -2.70 -1.59
CA VAL A 63 -3.10 -3.78 -2.09
C VAL A 63 -3.16 -3.71 -3.61
N THR A 64 -3.60 -4.78 -4.26
CA THR A 64 -3.85 -4.78 -5.71
C THR A 64 -4.96 -3.78 -6.00
N GLY A 65 -4.66 -2.75 -6.79
CA GLY A 65 -5.45 -1.53 -6.86
C GLY A 65 -6.45 -1.43 -7.99
N PHE A 66 -6.53 -2.43 -8.86
CA PHE A 66 -7.41 -2.31 -10.02
C PHE A 66 -8.69 -3.10 -9.76
N VAL A 67 -9.78 -2.38 -9.51
CA VAL A 67 -11.14 -2.93 -9.57
C VAL A 67 -11.65 -2.65 -10.98
N HIS A 68 -11.54 -3.65 -11.87
CA HIS A 68 -12.19 -3.59 -13.17
C HIS A 68 -13.60 -4.14 -13.05
N PHE A 69 -14.60 -3.37 -13.50
CA PHE A 69 -15.95 -3.88 -13.60
C PHE A 69 -16.00 -5.01 -14.62
N GLY A 70 -16.19 -6.24 -14.15
CA GLY A 70 -16.50 -7.40 -14.99
C GLY A 70 -15.32 -8.17 -15.57
N VAL A 71 -14.07 -7.75 -15.44
CA VAL A 71 -12.94 -8.43 -16.09
C VAL A 71 -12.21 -9.40 -15.14
N GLU A 72 -11.95 -9.02 -13.91
CA GLU A 72 -11.48 -9.94 -12.89
C GLU A 72 -12.15 -9.59 -11.56
N PRO A 73 -12.70 -10.57 -10.83
CA PRO A 73 -13.11 -10.29 -9.47
C PRO A 73 -11.86 -9.84 -8.72
N PRO A 74 -11.95 -8.78 -7.89
CA PRO A 74 -10.86 -8.45 -6.98
C PRO A 74 -10.52 -9.73 -6.24
N VAL A 75 -9.23 -9.99 -6.02
CA VAL A 75 -8.80 -11.12 -5.17
C VAL A 75 -9.54 -10.92 -3.85
N GLU A 76 -10.54 -11.77 -3.57
CA GLU A 76 -11.42 -11.59 -2.42
C GLU A 76 -10.55 -11.44 -1.17
N GLY A 77 -10.63 -10.27 -0.51
CA GLY A 77 -9.92 -9.98 0.72
C GLY A 77 -8.42 -9.71 0.59
N HIS A 78 -7.84 -9.57 -0.60
CA HIS A 78 -6.39 -9.33 -0.79
C HIS A 78 -5.49 -10.25 0.07
N GLY A 79 -5.92 -11.47 0.37
CA GLY A 79 -5.25 -12.37 1.30
C GLY A 79 -5.26 -11.90 2.77
N LEU A 80 -5.81 -10.73 3.06
CA LEU A 80 -5.85 -10.11 4.39
C LEU A 80 -7.08 -10.52 5.21
N GLY A 81 -8.02 -11.25 4.61
CA GLY A 81 -9.21 -11.75 5.29
C GLY A 81 -8.86 -12.59 6.52
N GLY A 82 -9.46 -12.27 7.66
CA GLY A 82 -9.13 -12.89 8.95
C GLY A 82 -7.94 -12.25 9.69
N LEU A 83 -7.13 -11.42 9.04
CA LEU A 83 -6.08 -10.62 9.69
C LEU A 83 -6.58 -9.20 10.01
N PHE A 84 -7.31 -8.61 9.07
CA PHE A 84 -7.84 -7.25 9.17
C PHE A 84 -9.31 -7.22 8.73
N PRO A 85 -10.08 -6.21 9.17
CA PRO A 85 -11.43 -5.97 8.67
C PRO A 85 -11.45 -5.66 7.15
N PRO A 86 -12.59 -5.82 6.47
CA PRO A 86 -12.71 -5.54 5.03
C PRO A 86 -12.36 -4.10 4.65
N ASP A 87 -12.52 -3.15 5.55
CA ASP A 87 -12.15 -1.75 5.38
C ASP A 87 -10.65 -1.48 5.65
N LEU A 88 -9.84 -2.52 5.83
CA LEU A 88 -8.40 -2.49 6.10
C LEU A 88 -8.00 -1.71 7.36
N THR A 89 -8.92 -1.45 8.30
CA THR A 89 -8.59 -0.82 9.58
C THR A 89 -7.52 -1.64 10.30
N GLY A 90 -6.40 -0.98 10.66
CA GLY A 90 -5.23 -1.63 11.27
C GLY A 90 -4.18 -2.12 10.28
N TYR A 91 -4.46 -2.15 8.97
CA TYR A 91 -3.46 -2.36 7.92
C TYR A 91 -3.11 -1.00 7.29
N HIS A 92 -2.26 -0.23 7.98
CA HIS A 92 -1.84 1.12 7.55
C HIS A 92 -0.37 1.36 7.90
N ASP A 93 0.25 2.37 7.31
CA ASP A 93 1.63 2.73 7.62
C ASP A 93 1.80 3.07 9.10
N GLY A 94 2.78 2.45 9.76
CA GLY A 94 3.05 2.58 11.18
C GLY A 94 2.16 1.75 12.11
N ALA A 95 1.28 0.89 11.59
CA ALA A 95 0.52 -0.03 12.42
C ALA A 95 1.43 -1.11 13.01
N GLU A 96 1.41 -1.27 14.33
CA GLU A 96 2.14 -2.33 15.01
C GLU A 96 1.36 -3.64 15.03
N VAL A 97 1.96 -4.72 14.56
CA VAL A 97 1.39 -6.07 14.59
C VAL A 97 2.29 -7.04 15.36
N PRO A 98 1.74 -8.03 16.06
CA PRO A 98 2.53 -9.06 16.69
C PRO A 98 3.20 -9.97 15.64
N LEU A 99 4.34 -10.55 15.97
CA LEU A 99 5.11 -11.41 15.06
C LEU A 99 4.28 -12.50 14.34
N PRO A 100 3.30 -13.19 14.98
CA PRO A 100 2.46 -14.13 14.25
C PRO A 100 1.65 -13.50 13.11
N VAL A 101 1.12 -12.28 13.29
CA VAL A 101 0.42 -11.54 12.23
C VAL A 101 1.38 -11.08 11.15
N ALA A 102 2.57 -10.61 11.53
CA ALA A 102 3.63 -10.25 10.57
C ALA A 102 4.02 -11.45 9.69
N LEU A 103 4.13 -12.65 10.25
CA LEU A 103 4.41 -13.87 9.49
C LEU A 103 3.26 -14.24 8.52
N GLU A 104 2.00 -14.01 8.91
CA GLU A 104 0.88 -14.19 8.00
C GLU A 104 0.91 -13.17 6.85
N LEU A 105 1.29 -11.92 7.11
CA LEU A 105 1.52 -10.91 6.05
C LEU A 105 2.61 -11.37 5.09
N VAL A 106 3.72 -11.90 5.59
CA VAL A 106 4.78 -12.49 4.73
C VAL A 106 4.19 -13.64 3.88
N ARG A 107 3.35 -14.49 4.47
CA ARG A 107 2.67 -15.57 3.72
C ARG A 107 1.81 -15.02 2.59
N VAL A 108 1.03 -13.98 2.84
CA VAL A 108 0.21 -13.31 1.81
C VAL A 108 1.09 -12.81 0.66
N MET A 109 2.22 -12.18 0.98
CA MET A 109 3.18 -11.67 -0.02
C MET A 109 3.85 -12.81 -0.81
N LEU A 110 4.30 -13.88 -0.14
CA LEU A 110 4.90 -15.05 -0.81
C LEU A 110 3.91 -15.76 -1.74
N ARG A 111 2.62 -15.71 -1.43
CA ARG A 111 1.54 -16.29 -2.25
C ARG A 111 1.03 -15.37 -3.34
N ASP A 112 1.57 -14.16 -3.42
CA ASP A 112 1.09 -13.12 -4.35
C ASP A 112 -0.43 -12.92 -4.27
N GLN A 113 -0.95 -12.82 -3.05
CA GLN A 113 -2.38 -12.72 -2.78
C GLN A 113 -2.88 -11.26 -2.74
N GLY A 114 -2.23 -10.36 -3.46
CA GLY A 114 -2.72 -9.00 -3.68
C GLY A 114 -2.52 -8.02 -2.53
N ALA A 115 -1.68 -8.33 -1.55
CA ALA A 115 -1.24 -7.38 -0.53
C ALA A 115 0.28 -7.38 -0.41
N TRP A 116 0.85 -6.23 -0.10
CA TRP A 116 2.28 -6.05 0.07
C TRP A 116 2.58 -4.99 1.13
N CYS A 117 3.65 -5.19 1.90
CA CYS A 117 4.16 -4.20 2.83
C CYS A 117 5.62 -4.50 3.17
N ARG A 118 6.30 -3.56 3.81
CA ARG A 118 7.52 -3.81 4.57
C ARG A 118 7.14 -4.00 6.03
N LEU A 119 7.93 -4.78 6.75
CA LEU A 119 7.77 -5.01 8.17
C LEU A 119 9.05 -4.56 8.87
N GLU A 120 8.96 -3.61 9.79
CA GLU A 120 10.12 -2.95 10.35
C GLU A 120 10.00 -2.77 11.87
N VAL A 121 11.13 -2.66 12.55
CA VAL A 121 11.23 -2.11 13.90
C VAL A 121 12.29 -1.01 13.87
N GLY A 122 11.84 0.21 13.59
CA GLY A 122 12.73 1.34 13.39
C GLY A 122 13.86 1.02 12.40
N ASP A 123 15.09 1.34 12.78
CA ASP A 123 16.29 1.03 12.00
C ASP A 123 16.95 -0.31 12.41
N PHE A 124 16.33 -1.07 13.33
CA PHE A 124 16.98 -2.23 13.97
C PHE A 124 16.69 -3.55 13.30
N PHE A 125 15.49 -3.71 12.78
CA PHE A 125 15.04 -4.96 12.19
C PHE A 125 14.10 -4.71 11.01
N THR A 126 14.31 -5.42 9.91
CA THR A 126 13.49 -5.30 8.70
C THR A 126 13.22 -6.65 8.08
N VAL A 127 12.01 -6.84 7.56
CA VAL A 127 11.63 -7.97 6.71
C VAL A 127 10.97 -7.40 5.45
N HIS A 128 11.46 -7.82 4.30
CA HIS A 128 10.96 -7.42 3.00
C HIS A 128 10.85 -8.61 2.08
N VAL A 129 9.73 -8.76 1.40
CA VAL A 129 9.55 -9.74 0.33
C VAL A 129 9.71 -9.00 -0.99
N GLY A 130 10.73 -9.38 -1.77
CA GLY A 130 11.00 -8.77 -3.07
C GLY A 130 10.06 -9.27 -4.16
N TRP A 131 10.01 -8.55 -5.28
CA TRP A 131 9.27 -8.95 -6.48
C TRP A 131 9.74 -10.28 -7.09
N ASP A 132 10.99 -10.66 -6.76
CA ASP A 132 11.61 -11.95 -7.08
C ASP A 132 11.23 -13.06 -6.10
N GLN A 133 10.33 -12.78 -5.15
CA GLN A 133 9.93 -13.65 -4.04
C GLN A 133 11.10 -14.06 -3.12
N TYR A 134 12.21 -13.32 -3.16
CA TYR A 134 13.27 -13.45 -2.17
C TYR A 134 12.89 -12.68 -0.91
N VAL A 135 13.28 -13.23 0.23
CA VAL A 135 13.08 -12.57 1.52
C VAL A 135 14.37 -11.89 1.93
N TYR A 136 14.27 -10.62 2.27
CA TYR A 136 15.38 -9.83 2.78
C TYR A 136 15.15 -9.55 4.26
N VAL A 137 16.08 -9.99 5.10
CA VAL A 137 16.03 -9.73 6.55
C VAL A 137 17.22 -8.90 6.94
N GLY A 138 16.94 -7.73 7.54
CA GLY A 138 17.94 -6.85 8.13
C GLY A 138 17.89 -6.92 9.66
N SER A 139 19.05 -6.89 10.32
CA SER A 139 19.16 -6.85 11.77
C SER A 139 20.37 -6.00 12.19
N ASP A 140 20.31 -5.37 13.37
CA ASP A 140 21.46 -4.73 14.02
C ASP A 140 22.44 -5.76 14.63
N ARG A 141 22.07 -7.06 14.65
CA ARG A 141 22.84 -8.17 15.21
C ARG A 141 23.24 -9.17 14.10
N PRO A 142 24.36 -9.84 14.22
CA PRO A 142 24.83 -10.80 13.19
C PRO A 142 23.99 -12.06 13.07
N CYS A 143 23.11 -12.37 14.02
CA CYS A 143 22.13 -13.47 14.03
C CYS A 143 22.70 -14.84 13.56
N ALA A 144 23.92 -15.22 13.94
CA ALA A 144 24.61 -16.40 13.43
C ALA A 144 23.82 -17.71 13.60
N GLU A 145 23.08 -17.84 14.72
CA GLU A 145 22.24 -19.01 14.97
C GLU A 145 21.02 -19.04 14.02
N ALA A 146 20.38 -17.90 13.78
CA ALA A 146 19.28 -17.81 12.81
C ALA A 146 19.74 -18.15 11.39
N VAL A 147 20.94 -17.70 11.00
CA VAL A 147 21.56 -18.07 9.71
C VAL A 147 21.79 -19.59 9.63
N ALA A 148 22.28 -20.22 10.71
CA ALA A 148 22.47 -21.68 10.74
C ALA A 148 21.13 -22.44 10.67
N ARG A 149 20.10 -21.98 11.39
CA ARG A 149 18.75 -22.57 11.34
C ARG A 149 18.14 -22.42 9.94
N THR A 150 18.30 -21.27 9.29
CA THR A 150 17.82 -21.02 7.92
C THR A 150 18.43 -22.01 6.93
N ARG A 151 19.75 -22.28 7.03
CA ARG A 151 20.41 -23.32 6.21
C ARG A 151 19.90 -24.73 6.50
N ALA A 152 19.62 -25.04 7.76
CA ALA A 152 19.05 -26.34 8.14
C ALA A 152 17.63 -26.56 7.61
N LEU A 153 16.91 -25.48 7.31
CA LEU A 153 15.59 -25.51 6.66
C LEU A 153 15.67 -25.68 5.13
N GLY A 154 16.88 -25.77 4.56
CA GLY A 154 17.09 -25.92 3.11
C GLY A 154 17.05 -24.59 2.35
N LEU A 155 17.13 -23.47 3.03
CA LEU A 155 17.21 -22.14 2.42
C LEU A 155 18.66 -21.63 2.42
N PHE A 156 18.93 -20.66 1.55
CA PHE A 156 20.27 -20.10 1.34
C PHE A 156 20.30 -18.62 1.80
N PRO A 157 20.72 -18.35 3.06
CA PRO A 157 20.91 -17.00 3.55
C PRO A 157 22.26 -16.45 3.07
N GLU A 158 22.23 -15.43 2.18
CA GLU A 158 23.39 -14.76 1.65
C GLU A 158 23.55 -13.38 2.29
N PRO A 159 24.72 -13.04 2.87
CA PRO A 159 24.96 -11.72 3.41
C PRO A 159 25.07 -10.70 2.30
N LEU A 160 24.42 -9.55 2.48
CA LEU A 160 24.48 -8.39 1.59
C LEU A 160 25.02 -7.18 2.35
N THR A 161 25.57 -6.20 1.63
CA THR A 161 25.99 -4.91 2.19
C THR A 161 24.80 -4.00 2.51
N ALA A 162 23.71 -4.12 1.73
CA ALA A 162 22.44 -3.43 1.94
C ALA A 162 21.32 -4.21 1.27
N SER A 163 20.09 -4.02 1.69
CA SER A 163 18.93 -4.51 0.95
C SER A 163 18.80 -3.71 -0.35
N PRO A 164 18.55 -4.35 -1.51
CA PRO A 164 18.22 -3.64 -2.74
C PRO A 164 16.90 -2.85 -2.65
N TYR A 165 16.10 -3.16 -1.64
CA TYR A 165 14.86 -2.50 -1.29
C TYR A 165 15.01 -1.64 -0.02
N ALA A 166 16.24 -1.39 0.47
CA ALA A 166 16.43 -0.34 1.44
C ALA A 166 15.82 0.92 0.82
N ALA A 167 14.91 1.57 1.56
CA ALA A 167 14.34 2.81 1.09
C ALA A 167 15.50 3.70 0.67
N GLU A 168 15.68 3.88 -0.63
CA GLU A 168 16.41 5.04 -1.08
C GLU A 168 15.68 6.18 -0.40
N VAL A 169 16.43 7.01 0.30
CA VAL A 169 15.95 8.34 0.64
C VAL A 169 15.99 9.05 -0.71
N ASP A 170 15.14 8.59 -1.63
CA ASP A 170 14.72 9.44 -2.70
C ASP A 170 14.31 10.74 -2.04
N GLU A 171 14.69 11.86 -2.63
CA GLU A 171 14.15 13.16 -2.28
C GLU A 171 12.63 13.00 -2.41
N ALA A 172 12.03 12.40 -1.37
CA ALA A 172 10.59 12.20 -1.26
C ALA A 172 10.02 13.57 -1.54
N GLU A 173 9.19 13.69 -2.53
CA GLU A 173 8.42 14.92 -2.75
C GLU A 173 7.95 15.31 -1.36
N VAL A 174 8.42 16.48 -0.89
CA VAL A 174 8.24 16.89 0.50
C VAL A 174 6.74 17.05 0.68
N THR A 175 6.09 15.99 1.11
CA THR A 175 4.66 15.99 1.38
C THR A 175 4.42 16.94 2.53
N GLU A 176 3.60 17.95 2.33
CA GLU A 176 3.24 18.88 3.41
C GLU A 176 2.46 18.13 4.51
N PRO A 177 2.65 18.47 5.80
CA PRO A 177 1.82 17.91 6.86
C PRO A 177 0.40 18.47 6.79
N ALA A 178 -0.60 17.61 7.02
CA ALA A 178 -2.00 18.02 7.19
C ALA A 178 -2.22 18.64 8.60
N ASP A 179 -1.51 19.72 8.86
CA ASP A 179 -1.56 20.51 10.09
C ASP A 179 -2.72 21.53 10.08
N GLU A 180 -2.77 22.41 11.07
CA GLU A 180 -3.79 23.46 11.14
C GLU A 180 -3.75 24.42 9.93
N HIS A 181 -2.59 24.65 9.31
CA HIS A 181 -2.48 25.48 8.13
C HIS A 181 -3.15 24.81 6.91
N PHE A 182 -2.96 23.52 6.73
CA PHE A 182 -3.66 22.73 5.71
C PHE A 182 -5.18 22.83 5.90
N TRP A 183 -5.69 22.62 7.13
CA TRP A 183 -7.12 22.67 7.40
C TRP A 183 -7.73 24.06 7.22
N ILE A 184 -7.00 25.14 7.52
CA ILE A 184 -7.43 26.52 7.19
C ILE A 184 -7.58 26.69 5.68
N ARG A 185 -6.67 26.14 4.88
CA ARG A 185 -6.78 26.19 3.41
C ARG A 185 -8.00 25.41 2.91
N VAL A 186 -8.29 24.23 3.49
CA VAL A 186 -9.51 23.45 3.19
C VAL A 186 -10.76 24.26 3.51
N HIS A 187 -10.85 24.85 4.71
CA HIS A 187 -11.97 25.73 5.09
C HIS A 187 -12.14 26.91 4.13
N THR A 188 -11.04 27.52 3.71
CA THR A 188 -11.08 28.64 2.74
C THR A 188 -11.63 28.19 1.39
N ALA A 189 -11.20 27.01 0.91
CA ALA A 189 -11.71 26.44 -0.32
C ALA A 189 -13.20 26.08 -0.23
N LEU A 190 -13.64 25.52 0.91
CA LEU A 190 -15.06 25.21 1.18
C LEU A 190 -15.93 26.49 1.21
N ALA A 191 -15.44 27.58 1.80
CA ALA A 191 -16.18 28.84 1.86
C ALA A 191 -16.51 29.39 0.46
N SER A 192 -15.69 29.10 -0.54
CA SER A 192 -15.90 29.55 -1.92
C SER A 192 -16.65 28.55 -2.81
N ARG A 193 -16.61 27.26 -2.48
CA ARG A 193 -17.09 26.16 -3.33
C ARG A 193 -18.28 25.39 -2.76
N HIS A 194 -18.55 25.53 -1.46
CA HIS A 194 -19.60 24.90 -0.67
C HIS A 194 -19.39 23.40 -0.41
N ALA A 195 -18.77 22.67 -1.32
CA ALA A 195 -18.36 21.27 -1.12
C ALA A 195 -17.06 20.99 -1.87
N LEU A 196 -16.35 19.97 -1.43
CA LEU A 196 -15.13 19.45 -2.03
C LEU A 196 -15.13 17.92 -1.92
N LEU A 197 -14.33 17.26 -2.74
CA LEU A 197 -14.07 15.84 -2.63
C LEU A 197 -12.71 15.65 -1.94
N LEU A 198 -12.68 14.84 -0.89
CA LEU A 198 -11.48 14.45 -0.17
C LEU A 198 -11.21 12.98 -0.43
N GLU A 199 -10.05 12.70 -0.98
CA GLU A 199 -9.47 11.37 -1.08
C GLU A 199 -8.58 11.12 0.13
N GLU A 200 -8.82 10.02 0.81
CA GLU A 200 -8.03 9.52 1.94
C GLU A 200 -7.34 8.23 1.53
N SER A 201 -6.05 8.29 1.21
CA SER A 201 -5.22 7.13 0.91
C SER A 201 -4.43 6.74 2.15
N TYR A 202 -4.77 5.62 2.79
CA TYR A 202 -4.07 5.10 3.97
C TYR A 202 -3.39 3.76 3.70
N VAL A 203 -3.69 3.15 2.57
CA VAL A 203 -3.04 1.99 1.96
C VAL A 203 -2.88 2.32 0.48
N ARG A 204 -1.73 2.07 -0.11
CA ARG A 204 -1.52 2.31 -1.54
C ARG A 204 -2.51 1.47 -2.36
N ASN A 205 -3.15 2.08 -3.32
CA ASN A 205 -4.22 1.54 -4.16
C ASN A 205 -5.53 1.23 -3.39
N ALA A 206 -5.72 1.78 -2.20
CA ALA A 206 -7.00 1.75 -1.51
C ALA A 206 -7.30 3.14 -0.95
N ALA A 207 -8.28 3.78 -1.53
CA ALA A 207 -8.71 5.11 -1.13
C ALA A 207 -10.13 5.07 -0.55
N ARG A 208 -10.36 5.91 0.44
CA ARG A 208 -11.69 6.28 0.90
C ARG A 208 -12.01 7.67 0.39
N TRP A 209 -13.24 7.86 -0.04
CA TRP A 209 -13.68 9.12 -0.60
C TRP A 209 -14.73 9.77 0.30
N HIS A 210 -14.56 11.05 0.56
CA HIS A 210 -15.45 11.82 1.41
C HIS A 210 -15.88 13.09 0.66
N ARG A 211 -17.17 13.31 0.53
CA ARG A 211 -17.67 14.62 0.13
C ARG A 211 -17.72 15.52 1.36
N ILE A 212 -16.82 16.49 1.44
CA ILE A 212 -16.71 17.38 2.58
C ILE A 212 -17.45 18.68 2.34
N THR A 213 -18.15 19.13 3.38
CA THR A 213 -18.88 20.39 3.46
C THR A 213 -18.53 21.10 4.76
N PRO A 214 -18.88 22.41 4.93
CA PRO A 214 -18.65 23.09 6.21
C PRO A 214 -19.28 22.37 7.41
N GLU A 215 -20.40 21.64 7.19
CA GLU A 215 -21.16 20.99 8.26
C GLU A 215 -20.55 19.65 8.71
N ASN A 216 -19.85 18.92 7.82
CA ASN A 216 -19.34 17.58 8.15
C ASN A 216 -17.81 17.50 8.26
N LEU A 217 -17.07 18.58 7.93
CA LEU A 217 -15.60 18.56 7.87
C LEU A 217 -14.97 18.06 9.16
N ASP A 218 -15.40 18.54 10.32
CA ASP A 218 -14.86 18.14 11.62
C ASP A 218 -15.10 16.66 11.90
N THR A 219 -16.26 16.14 11.49
CA THR A 219 -16.60 14.72 11.64
C THR A 219 -15.72 13.84 10.74
N VAL A 220 -15.53 14.25 9.47
CA VAL A 220 -14.64 13.55 8.54
C VAL A 220 -13.21 13.59 9.07
N ARG A 221 -12.70 14.77 9.44
CA ARG A 221 -11.35 14.95 10.00
C ARG A 221 -11.10 14.01 11.21
N ALA A 222 -12.07 13.87 12.10
CA ALA A 222 -11.95 13.01 13.28
C ALA A 222 -11.97 11.50 12.95
N GLY A 223 -12.48 11.11 11.79
CA GLY A 223 -12.58 9.74 11.32
C GLY A 223 -11.45 9.27 10.41
N LEU A 224 -10.51 10.17 10.04
CA LEU A 224 -9.42 9.83 9.13
C LEU A 224 -8.45 8.82 9.75
N GLY A 225 -7.95 7.93 8.92
CA GLY A 225 -6.97 6.91 9.32
C GLY A 225 -5.59 7.52 9.63
N PRO A 226 -4.80 6.88 10.50
CA PRO A 226 -3.46 7.35 10.83
C PRO A 226 -2.57 7.42 9.59
N ARG A 227 -1.73 8.47 9.52
CA ARG A 227 -0.74 8.68 8.46
C ARG A 227 -1.29 8.69 7.04
N ALA A 228 -2.62 8.90 6.89
CA ALA A 228 -3.23 8.95 5.56
C ALA A 228 -2.69 10.11 4.72
N LEU A 229 -2.49 9.86 3.42
CA LEU A 229 -2.32 10.89 2.43
C LEU A 229 -3.69 11.44 2.07
N LEU A 230 -3.86 12.75 2.18
CA LEU A 230 -5.08 13.49 1.89
C LEU A 230 -4.92 14.28 0.62
N THR A 231 -5.78 14.01 -0.36
CA THR A 231 -5.82 14.78 -1.61
C THR A 231 -7.19 15.45 -1.72
N VAL A 232 -7.21 16.75 -1.88
CA VAL A 232 -8.44 17.55 -1.97
C VAL A 232 -8.69 17.92 -3.43
N TRP A 233 -9.86 17.53 -3.92
CA TRP A 233 -10.31 17.74 -5.27
C TRP A 233 -11.51 18.70 -5.33
N PRO A 234 -11.82 19.30 -6.51
CA PRO A 234 -13.13 19.94 -6.73
C PRO A 234 -14.28 18.96 -6.43
N ASP A 235 -15.43 19.52 -6.05
CA ASP A 235 -16.64 18.72 -5.80
C ASP A 235 -17.10 17.93 -7.04
N LEU A 236 -17.85 16.85 -6.81
CA LEU A 236 -18.51 16.06 -7.83
C LEU A 236 -19.50 16.93 -8.63
N THR A 237 -19.60 16.66 -9.91
CA THR A 237 -20.53 17.33 -10.82
C THR A 237 -21.85 16.56 -10.87
N PRO A 238 -23.02 17.22 -10.65
CA PRO A 238 -24.31 16.53 -10.72
C PRO A 238 -24.73 16.15 -12.16
N ASP A 239 -24.09 16.71 -13.18
CA ASP A 239 -24.29 16.33 -14.58
C ASP A 239 -23.38 15.14 -14.96
N VAL A 240 -23.76 13.94 -14.48
CA VAL A 240 -23.04 12.69 -14.75
C VAL A 240 -22.93 12.41 -16.25
N GLY A 241 -23.95 12.78 -17.01
CA GLY A 241 -23.95 12.61 -18.48
C GLY A 241 -22.86 13.45 -19.16
N ALA A 242 -22.66 14.69 -18.71
CA ALA A 242 -21.58 15.53 -19.22
C ALA A 242 -20.20 14.99 -18.85
N VAL A 243 -20.03 14.43 -17.64
CA VAL A 243 -18.77 13.79 -17.23
C VAL A 243 -18.47 12.58 -18.12
N LEU A 244 -19.44 11.70 -18.32
CA LEU A 244 -19.28 10.52 -19.19
C LEU A 244 -18.98 10.91 -20.64
N ALA A 245 -19.59 11.97 -21.16
CA ALA A 245 -19.36 12.46 -22.53
C ALA A 245 -17.96 13.09 -22.71
N ALA A 246 -17.31 13.51 -21.62
CA ALA A 246 -16.00 14.15 -21.61
C ALA A 246 -14.84 13.18 -21.29
N LEU A 247 -15.10 11.88 -21.15
CA LEU A 247 -14.08 10.90 -20.84
C LEU A 247 -13.00 10.85 -21.93
N PRO A 248 -11.71 10.79 -21.55
CA PRO A 248 -10.61 10.74 -22.49
C PRO A 248 -10.60 9.41 -23.25
N GLN A 249 -10.03 9.41 -24.45
CA GLN A 249 -9.69 8.20 -25.18
C GLN A 249 -8.19 7.92 -24.95
N ASP A 250 -7.83 6.65 -24.91
CA ASP A 250 -6.44 6.19 -24.75
C ASP A 250 -5.78 6.53 -23.39
N GLU A 251 -6.54 6.89 -22.37
CA GLU A 251 -6.02 7.15 -21.01
C GLU A 251 -6.89 6.45 -19.96
N SER A 252 -6.24 5.89 -18.93
CA SER A 252 -6.96 5.39 -17.75
C SER A 252 -7.26 6.54 -16.79
N ILE A 253 -8.42 6.47 -16.17
CA ILE A 253 -8.90 7.47 -15.20
C ILE A 253 -9.37 6.79 -13.92
N ASP A 254 -9.40 7.53 -12.82
CA ASP A 254 -10.18 7.18 -11.65
C ASP A 254 -11.54 7.90 -11.74
N PHE A 255 -12.60 7.12 -11.96
CA PHE A 255 -13.96 7.64 -12.04
C PHE A 255 -14.62 7.52 -10.67
N VAL A 256 -14.97 8.66 -10.07
CA VAL A 256 -15.55 8.76 -8.73
C VAL A 256 -17.00 9.20 -8.84
N TRP A 257 -17.92 8.54 -8.13
CA TRP A 257 -19.35 8.89 -8.15
C TRP A 257 -20.02 8.77 -6.79
N GLU A 258 -21.07 9.55 -6.59
CA GLU A 258 -21.96 9.49 -5.43
C GLU A 258 -23.24 8.73 -5.79
N ALA A 259 -23.52 7.64 -5.11
CA ALA A 259 -24.76 6.88 -5.26
C ALA A 259 -25.96 7.61 -4.62
N GLN A 260 -27.19 7.08 -4.84
CA GLN A 260 -28.42 7.69 -4.31
C GLN A 260 -28.48 7.73 -2.79
N ASP A 261 -27.83 6.81 -2.10
CA ASP A 261 -27.72 6.74 -0.64
C ASP A 261 -26.64 7.64 -0.04
N GLY A 262 -25.86 8.34 -0.90
CA GLY A 262 -24.76 9.20 -0.49
C GLY A 262 -23.41 8.47 -0.35
N THR A 263 -23.36 7.17 -0.64
CA THR A 263 -22.10 6.43 -0.69
C THR A 263 -21.26 6.91 -1.87
N ILE A 264 -19.98 7.16 -1.63
CA ILE A 264 -19.03 7.50 -2.69
C ILE A 264 -18.23 6.26 -3.03
N SER A 265 -18.19 5.95 -4.32
CA SER A 265 -17.44 4.84 -4.89
C SER A 265 -16.54 5.35 -6.01
N HIS A 266 -15.54 4.55 -6.37
CA HIS A 266 -14.65 4.86 -7.47
C HIS A 266 -14.25 3.60 -8.22
N ALA A 267 -13.76 3.80 -9.45
CA ALA A 267 -13.18 2.74 -10.24
C ALA A 267 -12.14 3.32 -11.20
N ILE A 268 -11.02 2.61 -11.32
CA ILE A 268 -10.04 2.86 -12.36
C ILE A 268 -10.53 2.17 -13.64
N VAL A 269 -10.74 2.94 -14.69
CA VAL A 269 -11.31 2.49 -15.97
C VAL A 269 -10.56 3.11 -17.14
N ASP A 270 -10.60 2.43 -18.27
CA ASP A 270 -10.14 2.93 -19.57
C ASP A 270 -11.29 2.92 -20.61
N ASP A 271 -11.00 3.25 -21.86
CA ASP A 271 -12.00 3.38 -22.92
C ASP A 271 -12.73 2.06 -23.23
N THR A 272 -12.16 0.90 -22.88
CA THR A 272 -12.81 -0.41 -23.06
C THR A 272 -13.91 -0.64 -22.04
N ASP A 273 -13.86 0.02 -20.89
CA ASP A 273 -14.79 -0.15 -19.76
C ASP A 273 -15.95 0.86 -19.79
N TYR A 274 -15.88 1.93 -20.59
CA TYR A 274 -16.83 3.06 -20.54
C TYR A 274 -18.28 2.69 -20.76
N GLN A 275 -18.56 1.65 -21.56
CA GLN A 275 -19.93 1.19 -21.76
C GLN A 275 -20.50 0.57 -20.48
N GLU A 276 -19.72 -0.25 -19.78
CA GLU A 276 -20.10 -0.90 -18.53
C GLU A 276 -20.20 0.12 -17.41
N LEU A 277 -19.21 1.00 -17.29
CA LEU A 277 -19.24 2.13 -16.37
C LEU A 277 -20.51 2.96 -16.52
N SER A 278 -20.86 3.36 -17.75
CA SER A 278 -22.06 4.17 -18.03
C SER A 278 -23.35 3.49 -17.55
N ALA A 279 -23.44 2.17 -17.70
CA ALA A 279 -24.58 1.42 -17.20
C ALA A 279 -24.60 1.35 -15.67
N HIS A 280 -23.42 1.21 -15.05
CA HIS A 280 -23.27 1.10 -13.60
C HIS A 280 -23.62 2.42 -12.88
N VAL A 281 -23.21 3.56 -13.45
CA VAL A 281 -23.42 4.89 -12.84
C VAL A 281 -24.66 5.62 -13.33
N ALA A 282 -25.57 4.92 -14.05
CA ALA A 282 -26.77 5.54 -14.64
C ALA A 282 -27.64 6.28 -13.61
N ASP A 283 -27.69 5.80 -12.37
CA ASP A 283 -28.47 6.39 -11.27
C ASP A 283 -27.59 7.17 -10.29
N ALA A 284 -26.34 7.46 -10.62
CA ALA A 284 -25.47 8.27 -9.74
C ALA A 284 -25.97 9.71 -9.61
N ARG A 285 -25.84 10.30 -8.43
CA ARG A 285 -26.25 11.67 -8.13
C ARG A 285 -25.26 12.72 -8.65
N ALA A 286 -23.99 12.36 -8.64
CA ALA A 286 -22.89 13.22 -9.07
C ALA A 286 -21.67 12.37 -9.39
N ALA A 287 -20.76 12.87 -10.22
CA ALA A 287 -19.53 12.19 -10.57
C ALA A 287 -18.39 13.15 -10.92
N CYS A 288 -17.17 12.64 -10.96
CA CYS A 288 -16.03 13.26 -11.61
C CYS A 288 -15.12 12.19 -12.23
N ALA A 289 -14.27 12.59 -13.16
CA ALA A 289 -13.22 11.77 -13.75
C ALA A 289 -11.87 12.42 -13.42
N LEU A 290 -10.98 11.67 -12.77
CA LEU A 290 -9.67 12.14 -12.33
C LEU A 290 -8.59 11.44 -13.17
N PRO A 291 -7.70 12.18 -13.85
CA PRO A 291 -6.60 11.57 -14.61
C PRO A 291 -5.67 10.80 -13.66
N LEU A 292 -5.21 9.61 -14.05
CA LEU A 292 -4.20 8.87 -13.30
C LEU A 292 -2.77 9.37 -13.59
N SER A 293 -2.55 10.01 -14.73
CA SER A 293 -1.26 10.61 -15.07
C SER A 293 -0.95 11.78 -14.15
N LEU A 294 0.21 11.73 -13.48
CA LEU A 294 0.69 12.83 -12.62
C LEU A 294 0.71 14.18 -13.35
N ALA A 295 0.98 14.19 -14.65
CA ALA A 295 0.98 15.40 -15.47
C ALA A 295 -0.43 16.00 -15.67
N GLY A 296 -1.48 15.19 -15.56
CA GLY A 296 -2.89 15.60 -15.68
C GLY A 296 -3.57 15.85 -14.35
N GLN A 297 -2.97 15.46 -13.24
CA GLN A 297 -3.53 15.65 -11.90
C GLN A 297 -3.26 17.07 -11.39
N HIS A 298 -4.32 17.78 -11.04
CA HIS A 298 -4.24 19.12 -10.45
C HIS A 298 -5.12 19.18 -9.19
N PRO A 299 -4.74 18.48 -8.09
CA PRO A 299 -5.47 18.59 -6.84
C PRO A 299 -5.40 20.03 -6.30
N LEU A 300 -6.41 20.43 -5.56
CA LEU A 300 -6.43 21.73 -4.90
C LEU A 300 -5.40 21.78 -3.76
N LEU A 301 -5.28 20.70 -3.00
CA LEU A 301 -4.37 20.53 -1.88
C LEU A 301 -3.96 19.07 -1.77
N CYS A 302 -2.73 18.82 -1.27
CA CYS A 302 -2.25 17.50 -0.92
C CYS A 302 -1.42 17.61 0.37
N ALA A 303 -1.62 16.70 1.31
CA ALA A 303 -0.88 16.66 2.58
C ALA A 303 -0.99 15.26 3.21
N ALA A 304 -0.05 14.88 4.08
CA ALA A 304 -0.17 13.65 4.84
C ALA A 304 -0.42 13.94 6.33
N LEU A 305 -1.22 13.08 6.97
CA LEU A 305 -1.52 13.22 8.39
C LEU A 305 -0.26 12.91 9.23
N PRO A 306 0.18 13.87 10.07
CA PRO A 306 1.25 13.62 11.02
C PRO A 306 0.77 12.72 12.17
N ASP A 307 1.72 12.09 12.84
CA ASP A 307 1.44 11.40 14.11
C ASP A 307 0.98 12.39 15.19
N SER A 308 0.49 11.87 16.32
CA SER A 308 -0.04 12.69 17.42
C SER A 308 0.97 13.66 18.05
N ASP A 309 2.26 13.45 17.81
CA ASP A 309 3.35 14.36 18.23
C ASP A 309 3.66 15.45 17.18
N GLY A 310 2.89 15.50 16.08
CA GLY A 310 3.05 16.46 14.99
C GLY A 310 4.16 16.10 13.98
N VAL A 311 4.80 14.95 14.13
CA VAL A 311 5.87 14.53 13.23
C VAL A 311 5.30 13.71 12.08
N LEU A 312 5.68 14.07 10.86
CA LEU A 312 5.31 13.34 9.66
C LEU A 312 6.23 12.10 9.50
N ARG A 313 5.66 10.90 9.63
CA ARG A 313 6.37 9.62 9.52
C ARG A 313 5.85 8.72 8.41
N ALA A 314 4.75 9.12 7.76
CA ALA A 314 4.20 8.40 6.62
C ALA A 314 5.23 8.32 5.48
N ARG A 315 5.26 7.19 4.78
CA ARG A 315 6.05 6.99 3.58
C ARG A 315 5.10 6.75 2.40
N TRP A 316 4.99 7.74 1.51
CA TRP A 316 4.12 7.73 0.33
C TRP A 316 4.92 7.93 -0.94
#